data_85b7537e3035955fefc8bc7d65c53e0b
#
_entry.id   85b7537e3035955fefc8bc7d65c53e0b
#
_cell.length_a   1.000
_cell.length_b   1.000
_cell.length_c   1.000
_cell.angle_alpha   90.00
_cell.angle_beta   90.00
_cell.angle_gamma   90.00
#
_symmetry.space_group_name_H-M   'P 1'
#
loop_
_entity.id
_entity.type
_entity.pdbx_description
1 polymer ?
#
loop_
_entity_poly.entity_id
_entity_poly.type
_entity_poly.pdbx_seq_one_letter_code
_entity_poly.pdbx_strand_id
1 'polypeptide(L)'
;RIEKNVELSYDESAVSKGRKLKDLCDENALKDIEAAISLVSSAGKVGVIGYCWGGSLSWKAACEKVNLSASVCYYGGDIPSLINLKPNCNVLTHFGELDQGIPIDKVKVFKESKPDVLTYTYPADHGFNCDHRKQYNKVCAKIAFDRTLSFLEQNLC
;
A
#
# COMPACT_ATOMS: atom_id res chain seq x y z
N ARG A 1 8.68 16.44 4.61
CA ARG A 1 10.12 16.32 4.96
C ARG A 1 11.01 17.14 4.01
N ILE A 2 10.96 16.90 2.71
CA ILE A 2 11.83 17.57 1.73
C ILE A 2 11.31 18.97 1.36
N GLU A 3 10.03 19.06 1.09
CA GLU A 3 9.36 20.29 0.69
C GLU A 3 8.06 20.43 1.48
N LYS A 4 7.80 21.62 2.05
CA LYS A 4 6.61 21.89 2.83
C LYS A 4 5.42 22.20 1.91
N ASN A 5 4.21 21.80 2.34
CA ASN A 5 2.95 22.13 1.70
C ASN A 5 2.90 21.71 0.22
N VAL A 6 3.48 20.53 -0.10
CA VAL A 6 3.44 19.98 -1.44
C VAL A 6 2.03 19.50 -1.77
N GLU A 7 1.43 20.10 -2.77
CA GLU A 7 0.17 19.69 -3.37
C GLU A 7 0.36 19.54 -4.87
N LEU A 8 0.12 18.36 -5.40
CA LEU A 8 0.40 18.00 -6.79
C LEU A 8 -0.87 17.50 -7.47
N SER A 9 -1.08 17.95 -8.70
CA SER A 9 -2.08 17.39 -9.62
C SER A 9 -1.67 16.01 -10.14
N TYR A 10 -2.44 15.48 -11.11
CA TYR A 10 -2.16 14.19 -11.75
C TYR A 10 -1.66 14.33 -13.20
N ASP A 11 -1.24 15.53 -13.62
CA ASP A 11 -0.56 15.72 -14.90
C ASP A 11 0.87 15.16 -14.89
N GLU A 12 1.48 15.02 -16.08
CA GLU A 12 2.80 14.41 -16.24
C GLU A 12 3.90 15.13 -15.46
N SER A 13 3.84 16.44 -15.38
CA SER A 13 4.84 17.26 -14.68
C SER A 13 4.74 17.05 -13.17
N ALA A 14 3.53 17.04 -12.61
CA ALA A 14 3.26 16.78 -11.22
C ALA A 14 3.65 15.36 -10.81
N VAL A 15 3.33 14.36 -11.65
CA VAL A 15 3.75 12.97 -11.44
C VAL A 15 5.28 12.85 -11.44
N SER A 16 5.96 13.54 -12.37
CA SER A 16 7.43 13.57 -12.42
C SER A 16 8.04 14.20 -11.16
N LYS A 17 7.49 15.34 -10.70
CA LYS A 17 7.89 15.98 -9.43
C LYS A 17 7.67 15.05 -8.25
N GLY A 18 6.50 14.39 -8.18
CA GLY A 18 6.17 13.46 -7.11
C GLY A 18 7.15 12.27 -7.03
N ARG A 19 7.56 11.72 -8.18
CA ARG A 19 8.57 10.66 -8.24
C ARG A 19 9.92 11.11 -7.67
N LYS A 20 10.39 12.31 -8.05
CA LYS A 20 11.66 12.88 -7.53
C LYS A 20 11.59 13.07 -6.01
N LEU A 21 10.48 13.59 -5.50
CA LEU A 21 10.28 13.74 -4.04
C LEU A 21 10.26 12.39 -3.33
N LYS A 22 9.60 11.39 -3.91
CA LYS A 22 9.61 10.01 -3.40
C LYS A 22 11.04 9.49 -3.27
N ASP A 23 11.85 9.60 -4.32
CA ASP A 23 13.23 9.08 -4.35
C ASP A 23 14.11 9.75 -3.27
N LEU A 24 13.88 11.04 -2.98
CA LEU A 24 14.55 11.76 -1.90
C LEU A 24 14.07 11.38 -0.48
N CYS A 25 12.88 10.78 -0.36
CA CYS A 25 12.28 10.43 0.93
C CYS A 25 12.45 8.96 1.30
N ASP A 26 12.72 8.08 0.34
CA ASP A 26 12.54 6.61 0.46
C ASP A 26 13.29 6.03 1.68
N GLU A 27 14.53 6.44 1.92
CA GLU A 27 15.35 5.95 3.03
C GLU A 27 14.79 6.31 4.43
N ASN A 28 14.00 7.37 4.54
CA ASN A 28 13.47 7.85 5.81
C ASN A 28 11.97 7.59 6.00
N ALA A 29 11.28 7.16 4.94
CA ALA A 29 9.83 6.98 4.97
C ALA A 29 9.39 5.98 6.04
N LEU A 30 10.11 4.87 6.22
CA LEU A 30 9.80 3.89 7.27
C LEU A 30 10.01 4.43 8.67
N LYS A 31 11.00 5.28 8.90
CA LYS A 31 11.21 5.94 10.20
C LYS A 31 10.06 6.90 10.54
N ASP A 32 9.54 7.60 9.54
CA ASP A 32 8.38 8.50 9.72
C ASP A 32 7.11 7.70 10.04
N ILE A 33 6.91 6.55 9.38
CA ILE A 33 5.81 5.63 9.67
C ILE A 33 5.94 5.06 11.09
N GLU A 34 7.12 4.62 11.50
CA GLU A 34 7.40 4.11 12.83
C GLU A 34 7.11 5.18 13.92
N ALA A 35 7.52 6.42 13.69
CA ALA A 35 7.22 7.53 14.60
C ALA A 35 5.70 7.78 14.69
N ALA A 36 4.97 7.71 13.56
CA ALA A 36 3.53 7.86 13.56
C ALA A 36 2.83 6.70 14.29
N ILE A 37 3.26 5.45 14.07
CA ILE A 37 2.75 4.28 14.80
C ILE A 37 2.96 4.44 16.30
N SER A 38 4.16 4.85 16.72
CA SER A 38 4.48 5.09 18.13
C SER A 38 3.59 6.16 18.76
N LEU A 39 3.31 7.24 18.03
CA LEU A 39 2.46 8.32 18.49
C LEU A 39 1.01 7.87 18.76
N VAL A 40 0.46 7.00 17.90
CA VAL A 40 -0.95 6.58 18.01
C VAL A 40 -1.14 5.28 18.82
N SER A 41 -0.07 4.60 19.20
CA SER A 41 -0.11 3.29 19.87
C SER A 41 -0.83 3.30 21.22
N SER A 42 -0.89 4.46 21.90
CA SER A 42 -1.65 4.61 23.15
C SER A 42 -3.18 4.49 22.97
N ALA A 43 -3.69 4.64 21.73
CA ALA A 43 -5.11 4.50 21.42
C ALA A 43 -5.55 3.03 21.26
N GLY A 44 -4.63 2.07 21.19
CA GLY A 44 -4.91 0.65 21.03
C GLY A 44 -4.11 0.01 19.88
N LYS A 45 -4.70 -1.02 19.24
CA LYS A 45 -4.08 -1.68 18.10
C LYS A 45 -3.94 -0.72 16.91
N VAL A 46 -2.81 -0.78 16.22
CA VAL A 46 -2.49 0.10 15.11
C VAL A 46 -2.48 -0.66 13.80
N GLY A 47 -3.17 -0.13 12.80
CA GLY A 47 -3.10 -0.58 11.41
C GLY A 47 -2.52 0.48 10.50
N VAL A 48 -1.94 0.06 9.39
CA VAL A 48 -1.47 0.95 8.32
C VAL A 48 -2.19 0.65 7.01
N ILE A 49 -2.58 1.70 6.29
CA ILE A 49 -3.11 1.60 4.92
C ILE A 49 -2.24 2.45 4.01
N GLY A 50 -1.82 1.90 2.88
CA GLY A 50 -1.04 2.64 1.91
C GLY A 50 -1.46 2.38 0.48
N TYR A 51 -1.27 3.39 -0.37
CA TYR A 51 -1.64 3.38 -1.78
C TYR A 51 -0.41 3.64 -2.66
N CYS A 52 -0.26 2.92 -3.76
CA CYS A 52 0.86 3.05 -4.68
C CYS A 52 2.22 2.87 -3.95
N TRP A 53 3.07 3.88 -3.93
CA TRP A 53 4.29 3.86 -3.11
C TRP A 53 3.98 3.61 -1.63
N GLY A 54 2.92 4.23 -1.10
CA GLY A 54 2.43 3.96 0.25
C GLY A 54 2.04 2.50 0.47
N GLY A 55 1.51 1.82 -0.55
CA GLY A 55 1.25 0.37 -0.50
C GLY A 55 2.54 -0.45 -0.35
N SER A 56 3.60 -0.08 -1.07
CA SER A 56 4.94 -0.68 -0.88
C SER A 56 5.50 -0.40 0.52
N LEU A 57 5.32 0.82 1.03
CA LEU A 57 5.76 1.19 2.38
C LEU A 57 4.98 0.45 3.47
N SER A 58 3.67 0.26 3.29
CA SER A 58 2.84 -0.53 4.21
C SER A 58 3.29 -1.99 4.29
N TRP A 59 3.68 -2.59 3.15
CA TRP A 59 4.30 -3.92 3.12
C TRP A 59 5.63 -3.95 3.87
N LYS A 60 6.53 -3.00 3.56
CA LYS A 60 7.84 -2.89 4.24
C LYS A 60 7.65 -2.70 5.75
N ALA A 61 6.74 -1.82 6.16
CA ALA A 61 6.43 -1.59 7.57
C ALA A 61 5.91 -2.86 8.26
N ALA A 62 5.05 -3.64 7.62
CA ALA A 62 4.57 -4.92 8.16
C ALA A 62 5.68 -5.96 8.30
N CYS A 63 6.71 -5.92 7.44
CA CYS A 63 7.85 -6.84 7.47
C CYS A 63 8.95 -6.40 8.44
N GLU A 64 9.06 -5.10 8.74
CA GLU A 64 9.98 -4.58 9.74
C GLU A 64 9.47 -4.91 11.16
N LYS A 65 10.33 -4.69 12.16
CA LYS A 65 9.96 -4.90 13.57
C LYS A 65 9.16 -3.72 14.13
N VAL A 66 8.09 -3.36 13.45
CA VAL A 66 7.18 -2.28 13.86
C VAL A 66 5.97 -2.89 14.56
N ASN A 67 5.47 -2.21 15.59
CA ASN A 67 4.32 -2.67 16.36
C ASN A 67 3.00 -2.39 15.60
N LEU A 68 2.72 -3.22 14.60
CA LEU A 68 1.51 -3.20 13.79
C LEU A 68 0.64 -4.42 14.03
N SER A 69 -0.66 -4.24 14.07
CA SER A 69 -1.66 -5.31 14.14
C SER A 69 -2.20 -5.69 12.77
N ALA A 70 -2.20 -4.74 11.81
CA ALA A 70 -2.70 -4.96 10.46
C ALA A 70 -2.00 -4.05 9.44
N SER A 71 -1.88 -4.53 8.21
CA SER A 71 -1.40 -3.73 7.09
C SER A 71 -2.25 -3.96 5.84
N VAL A 72 -2.66 -2.87 5.18
CA VAL A 72 -3.39 -2.90 3.92
C VAL A 72 -2.59 -2.20 2.84
N CYS A 73 -2.35 -2.89 1.74
CA CYS A 73 -1.47 -2.45 0.67
C CYS A 73 -2.24 -2.38 -0.65
N TYR A 74 -2.54 -1.19 -1.14
CA TYR A 74 -3.16 -0.99 -2.45
C TYR A 74 -2.08 -0.78 -3.51
N TYR A 75 -2.08 -1.63 -4.53
CA TYR A 75 -1.21 -1.57 -5.72
C TYR A 75 0.23 -1.11 -5.43
N GLY A 76 0.86 -1.72 -4.42
CA GLY A 76 2.26 -1.44 -4.06
C GLY A 76 3.22 -2.09 -5.06
N GLY A 77 3.92 -1.24 -5.84
CA GLY A 77 4.75 -1.70 -6.96
C GLY A 77 5.93 -2.57 -6.57
N ASP A 78 6.51 -2.35 -5.38
CA ASP A 78 7.68 -3.10 -4.93
C ASP A 78 7.31 -4.47 -4.33
N ILE A 79 6.06 -4.69 -3.93
CA ILE A 79 5.63 -5.87 -3.17
C ILE A 79 6.03 -7.19 -3.86
N PRO A 80 5.76 -7.39 -5.16
CA PRO A 80 6.12 -8.66 -5.80
C PRO A 80 7.63 -8.93 -5.87
N SER A 81 8.46 -7.90 -5.82
CA SER A 81 9.93 -8.05 -5.78
C SER A 81 10.47 -8.31 -4.38
N LEU A 82 9.68 -8.01 -3.35
CA LEU A 82 10.03 -8.18 -1.93
C LEU A 82 9.50 -9.50 -1.35
N ILE A 83 9.41 -10.52 -2.18
CA ILE A 83 8.87 -11.85 -1.86
C ILE A 83 9.64 -12.55 -0.72
N ASN A 84 10.91 -12.22 -0.52
CA ASN A 84 11.74 -12.79 0.54
C ASN A 84 11.44 -12.21 1.94
N LEU A 85 10.74 -11.07 2.01
CA LEU A 85 10.34 -10.48 3.28
C LEU A 85 9.15 -11.23 3.86
N LYS A 86 9.10 -11.32 5.20
CA LYS A 86 8.01 -11.94 5.94
C LYS A 86 7.33 -10.90 6.83
N PRO A 87 6.01 -10.70 6.68
CA PRO A 87 5.31 -9.76 7.55
C PRO A 87 5.18 -10.30 8.99
N ASN A 88 5.20 -9.39 9.95
CA ASN A 88 5.05 -9.66 11.39
C ASN A 88 3.61 -9.44 11.88
N CYS A 89 2.71 -9.00 11.02
CA CYS A 89 1.28 -8.82 11.29
C CYS A 89 0.44 -9.33 10.10
N ASN A 90 -0.87 -9.38 10.27
CA ASN A 90 -1.77 -9.74 9.19
C ASN A 90 -1.73 -8.69 8.08
N VAL A 91 -1.69 -9.15 6.82
CA VAL A 91 -1.60 -8.27 5.64
C VAL A 91 -2.68 -8.58 4.62
N LEU A 92 -3.27 -7.52 4.09
CA LEU A 92 -4.19 -7.52 2.97
C LEU A 92 -3.58 -6.75 1.80
N THR A 93 -3.57 -7.33 0.60
CA THR A 93 -3.07 -6.67 -0.61
C THR A 93 -4.14 -6.63 -1.71
N HIS A 94 -4.19 -5.51 -2.43
CA HIS A 94 -5.09 -5.27 -3.56
C HIS A 94 -4.28 -4.89 -4.80
N PHE A 95 -4.44 -5.63 -5.91
CA PHE A 95 -3.72 -5.37 -7.17
C PHE A 95 -4.69 -5.27 -8.35
N GLY A 96 -4.36 -4.42 -9.31
CA GLY A 96 -5.04 -4.35 -10.60
C GLY A 96 -4.46 -5.35 -11.60
N GLU A 97 -5.32 -6.08 -12.32
CA GLU A 97 -4.90 -7.05 -13.34
C GLU A 97 -4.43 -6.38 -14.63
N LEU A 98 -4.81 -5.11 -14.83
CA LEU A 98 -4.45 -4.29 -15.99
C LEU A 98 -3.27 -3.35 -15.70
N ASP A 99 -2.71 -3.40 -14.49
CA ASP A 99 -1.59 -2.57 -14.07
C ASP A 99 -0.30 -2.96 -14.79
N GLN A 100 0.11 -2.14 -15.76
CA GLN A 100 1.34 -2.36 -16.53
C GLN A 100 2.62 -2.20 -15.68
N GLY A 101 2.54 -1.45 -14.57
CA GLY A 101 3.66 -1.26 -13.64
C GLY A 101 3.85 -2.45 -12.68
N ILE A 102 2.80 -3.26 -12.49
CA ILE A 102 2.80 -4.42 -11.60
C ILE A 102 2.25 -5.63 -12.37
N PRO A 103 3.05 -6.30 -13.22
CA PRO A 103 2.58 -7.39 -14.06
C PRO A 103 1.88 -8.49 -13.26
N ILE A 104 0.69 -8.90 -13.70
CA ILE A 104 -0.16 -9.86 -12.99
C ILE A 104 0.55 -11.20 -12.70
N ASP A 105 1.46 -11.62 -13.56
CA ASP A 105 2.21 -12.86 -13.34
C ASP A 105 3.15 -12.77 -12.14
N LYS A 106 3.74 -11.60 -11.88
CA LYS A 106 4.52 -11.36 -10.65
C LYS A 106 3.63 -11.38 -9.40
N VAL A 107 2.40 -10.87 -9.51
CA VAL A 107 1.41 -10.91 -8.42
C VAL A 107 0.99 -12.36 -8.13
N LYS A 108 0.81 -13.19 -9.15
CA LYS A 108 0.51 -14.63 -8.99
C LYS A 108 1.62 -15.34 -8.22
N VAL A 109 2.88 -15.14 -8.64
CA VAL A 109 4.05 -15.70 -7.95
C VAL A 109 4.11 -15.24 -6.50
N PHE A 110 3.87 -13.94 -6.24
CA PHE A 110 3.80 -13.41 -4.88
C PHE A 110 2.71 -14.12 -4.06
N LYS A 111 1.50 -14.23 -4.59
CA LYS A 111 0.35 -14.87 -3.92
C LYS A 111 0.63 -16.34 -3.58
N GLU A 112 1.24 -17.09 -4.49
CA GLU A 112 1.62 -18.49 -4.28
C GLU A 112 2.71 -18.62 -3.19
N SER A 113 3.64 -17.68 -3.15
CA SER A 113 4.76 -17.68 -2.20
C SER A 113 4.38 -17.16 -0.82
N LYS A 114 3.25 -16.46 -0.70
CA LYS A 114 2.74 -15.84 0.54
C LYS A 114 1.29 -16.25 0.80
N PRO A 115 1.00 -17.53 1.06
CA PRO A 115 -0.37 -18.02 1.26
C PRO A 115 -1.06 -17.41 2.48
N ASP A 116 -0.29 -16.94 3.47
CA ASP A 116 -0.81 -16.28 4.67
C ASP A 116 -1.19 -14.80 4.43
N VAL A 117 -0.85 -14.23 3.27
CA VAL A 117 -1.21 -12.86 2.90
C VAL A 117 -2.50 -12.88 2.09
N LEU A 118 -3.53 -12.17 2.56
CA LEU A 118 -4.77 -12.02 1.81
C LEU A 118 -4.51 -11.18 0.56
N THR A 119 -4.51 -11.80 -0.62
CA THR A 119 -4.22 -11.14 -1.89
C THR A 119 -5.42 -11.19 -2.82
N TYR A 120 -5.94 -10.02 -3.19
CA TYR A 120 -7.03 -9.85 -4.15
C TYR A 120 -6.56 -9.13 -5.40
N THR A 121 -7.06 -9.59 -6.55
CA THR A 121 -6.88 -8.94 -7.85
C THR A 121 -8.22 -8.43 -8.38
N TYR A 122 -8.16 -7.41 -9.25
CA TYR A 122 -9.32 -6.71 -9.77
C TYR A 122 -9.12 -6.43 -11.27
N PRO A 123 -10.17 -6.50 -12.12
CA PRO A 123 -10.09 -6.09 -13.52
C PRO A 123 -10.00 -4.57 -13.63
N ALA A 124 -8.89 -4.01 -13.16
CA ALA A 124 -8.64 -2.57 -13.04
C ALA A 124 -7.16 -2.27 -13.20
N ASP A 125 -6.84 -1.01 -13.49
CA ASP A 125 -5.48 -0.50 -13.68
C ASP A 125 -4.89 0.05 -12.36
N HIS A 126 -3.61 0.49 -12.41
CA HIS A 126 -2.92 1.13 -11.29
C HIS A 126 -3.69 2.37 -10.80
N GLY A 127 -3.90 2.47 -9.50
CA GLY A 127 -4.60 3.61 -8.92
C GLY A 127 -6.12 3.54 -9.05
N PHE A 128 -6.71 2.38 -9.30
CA PHE A 128 -8.15 2.18 -9.46
C PHE A 128 -9.00 2.67 -8.28
N ASN A 129 -8.41 2.88 -7.13
CA ASN A 129 -9.09 3.38 -5.93
C ASN A 129 -9.05 4.92 -5.80
N CYS A 130 -8.38 5.64 -6.72
CA CYS A 130 -8.25 7.09 -6.68
C CYS A 130 -9.24 7.75 -7.65
N ASP A 131 -10.28 8.38 -7.12
CA ASP A 131 -11.37 9.03 -7.89
C ASP A 131 -10.93 10.28 -8.67
N HIS A 132 -9.74 10.81 -8.38
CA HIS A 132 -9.11 11.88 -9.16
C HIS A 132 -8.34 11.40 -10.38
N ARG A 133 -8.21 10.07 -10.58
CA ARG A 133 -7.46 9.47 -11.70
C ARG A 133 -8.38 8.92 -12.78
N LYS A 134 -7.90 8.94 -14.03
CA LYS A 134 -8.60 8.31 -15.17
C LYS A 134 -8.80 6.81 -15.00
N GLN A 135 -7.90 6.15 -14.25
CA GLN A 135 -7.94 4.72 -13.94
C GLN A 135 -8.95 4.35 -12.85
N TYR A 136 -9.65 5.33 -12.27
CA TYR A 136 -10.65 5.05 -11.24
C TYR A 136 -11.68 4.04 -11.70
N ASN A 137 -11.86 2.98 -10.92
CA ASN A 137 -12.88 1.98 -11.16
C ASN A 137 -13.77 1.89 -9.92
N LYS A 138 -14.93 2.54 -9.96
CA LYS A 138 -15.87 2.65 -8.84
C LYS A 138 -16.27 1.29 -8.25
N VAL A 139 -16.50 0.28 -9.10
CA VAL A 139 -16.90 -1.06 -8.66
C VAL A 139 -15.77 -1.76 -7.93
N CYS A 140 -14.57 -1.78 -8.53
CA CYS A 140 -13.40 -2.39 -7.92
C CYS A 140 -12.99 -1.66 -6.63
N ALA A 141 -13.04 -0.33 -6.61
CA ALA A 141 -12.76 0.48 -5.42
C ALA A 141 -13.73 0.16 -4.27
N LYS A 142 -15.03 0.04 -4.56
CA LYS A 142 -16.03 -0.32 -3.53
C LYS A 142 -15.78 -1.72 -2.96
N ILE A 143 -15.51 -2.71 -3.81
CA ILE A 143 -15.22 -4.08 -3.37
C ILE A 143 -13.95 -4.12 -2.52
N ALA A 144 -12.89 -3.43 -2.97
CA ALA A 144 -11.64 -3.35 -2.23
C ALA A 144 -11.81 -2.65 -0.87
N PHE A 145 -12.61 -1.58 -0.83
CA PHE A 145 -12.95 -0.87 0.41
C PHE A 145 -13.68 -1.77 1.41
N ASP A 146 -14.71 -2.50 0.98
CA ASP A 146 -15.47 -3.40 1.86
C ASP A 146 -14.58 -4.50 2.44
N ARG A 147 -13.70 -5.09 1.61
CA ARG A 147 -12.70 -6.07 2.06
C ARG A 147 -11.73 -5.46 3.07
N THR A 148 -11.30 -4.23 2.83
CA THR A 148 -10.41 -3.50 3.74
C THR A 148 -11.07 -3.26 5.09
N LEU A 149 -12.33 -2.78 5.12
CA LEU A 149 -13.05 -2.56 6.37
C LEU A 149 -13.20 -3.85 7.17
N SER A 150 -13.69 -4.91 6.52
CA SER A 150 -13.85 -6.20 7.17
C SER A 150 -12.55 -6.77 7.72
N PHE A 151 -11.45 -6.61 6.97
CA PHE A 151 -10.12 -7.00 7.43
C PHE A 151 -9.64 -6.20 8.64
N LEU A 152 -9.84 -4.87 8.63
CA LEU A 152 -9.44 -4.01 9.75
C LEU A 152 -10.29 -4.27 11.00
N GLU A 153 -11.60 -4.48 10.87
CA GLU A 153 -12.48 -4.86 11.98
C GLU A 153 -11.99 -6.14 12.67
N GLN A 154 -11.60 -7.14 11.90
CA GLN A 154 -11.11 -8.41 12.45
C GLN A 154 -9.77 -8.30 13.18
N ASN A 155 -8.94 -7.31 12.84
CA ASN A 155 -7.56 -7.21 13.31
C ASN A 155 -7.33 -6.08 14.33
N LEU A 156 -8.19 -5.05 14.35
CA LEU A 156 -8.02 -3.87 15.22
C LEU A 156 -9.05 -3.82 16.36
N CYS A 157 -10.19 -4.49 16.22
CA CYS A 157 -11.21 -4.57 17.29
C CYS A 157 -10.99 -5.72 18.28
#